data_88384423de06f769debf795173026472
#
_entry.id   88384423de06f769debf795173026472
#
_cell.length_a   1.000
_cell.length_b   1.000
_cell.length_c   1.000
_cell.angle_alpha   90.00
_cell.angle_beta   90.00
_cell.angle_gamma   90.00
#
_symmetry.space_group_name_H-M   'P 1'
#
loop_
_entity.id
_entity.type
_entity.pdbx_description
1 polymer ?
#
loop_
_entity_poly.entity_id
_entity_poly.type
_entity_poly.pdbx_seq_one_letter_code
_entity_poly.pdbx_strand_id
1 'polypeptide(L)'
;MTTAPTLILRADGGPGIGGGHVMRCLALAQAWSETGGRAAFCAAVLAPSLQRRLVDEGFGCIAVETDPGGTGDAEATVAVAKSLGARVIVVDGYQFAPAFHQRLHDAGLKLAALDDNGELGTDVDDVVINQNRHASPALYPQHRDLTRLLLGTEYALLRREFRTWQGPPRVFPGAPRQVLVTLGAADPHNVTAAVIASLGPALAAATEIVVVVGGSNPHADAIAAHAARQSNCRTVPDPGVDMPRLMAASDLDVCAGGSTMWEMACMGVPFIPIVIADNQRQAVAAMAHDGYPGIEAAAVARDLPAAVTALAADVGRREALSRRGRQLVDGRGAERVCAALRELAR
;
A
#
# COMPACT_ATOMS: atom_id res chain seq x y z
N MET A 1 -4.98 36.02 9.65
CA MET A 1 -5.43 34.72 9.05
C MET A 1 -4.29 33.75 9.15
N THR A 2 -4.42 32.73 9.98
CA THR A 2 -3.41 31.64 10.03
C THR A 2 -3.46 30.90 8.69
N THR A 3 -2.34 30.89 7.98
CA THR A 3 -2.22 30.11 6.74
C THR A 3 -2.45 28.62 7.04
N ALA A 4 -3.19 27.94 6.16
CA ALA A 4 -3.41 26.50 6.30
C ALA A 4 -2.05 25.74 6.37
N PRO A 5 -1.86 24.83 7.34
CA PRO A 5 -0.60 24.12 7.50
C PRO A 5 -0.30 23.26 6.27
N THR A 6 0.94 23.30 5.80
CA THR A 6 1.40 22.52 4.64
C THR A 6 2.14 21.27 5.11
N LEU A 7 1.77 20.11 4.54
CA LEU A 7 2.45 18.82 4.71
C LEU A 7 3.25 18.51 3.45
N ILE A 8 4.52 18.17 3.60
CA ILE A 8 5.33 17.63 2.51
C ILE A 8 5.33 16.10 2.60
N LEU A 9 5.21 15.46 1.47
CA LEU A 9 5.27 14.00 1.32
C LEU A 9 6.45 13.67 0.41
N ARG A 10 7.55 13.22 0.99
CA ARG A 10 8.75 12.79 0.26
C ARG A 10 8.65 11.30 0.00
N ALA A 11 8.30 10.93 -1.23
CA ALA A 11 8.17 9.54 -1.66
C ALA A 11 8.45 9.41 -3.15
N ASP A 12 9.08 8.32 -3.55
CA ASP A 12 9.33 7.96 -4.94
C ASP A 12 8.43 6.80 -5.39
N GLY A 13 8.20 6.71 -6.70
CA GLY A 13 7.43 5.61 -7.28
C GLY A 13 7.66 5.46 -8.76
N GLY A 14 7.87 4.21 -9.21
CA GLY A 14 8.14 3.93 -10.61
C GLY A 14 8.67 2.51 -10.84
N PRO A 15 9.26 2.24 -12.02
CA PRO A 15 9.89 0.96 -12.30
C PRO A 15 10.93 0.60 -11.23
N GLY A 16 10.88 -0.62 -10.71
CA GLY A 16 11.76 -1.11 -9.65
C GLY A 16 11.38 -0.70 -8.22
N ILE A 17 10.70 0.45 -8.03
CA ILE A 17 10.24 0.91 -6.71
C ILE A 17 8.79 0.49 -6.45
N GLY A 18 7.98 0.43 -7.50
CA GLY A 18 6.53 0.26 -7.41
C GLY A 18 5.80 1.56 -7.11
N GLY A 19 4.50 1.47 -6.82
CA GLY A 19 3.64 2.63 -6.54
C GLY A 19 3.18 2.75 -5.08
N GLY A 20 3.51 1.77 -4.24
CA GLY A 20 2.97 1.65 -2.87
C GLY A 20 3.24 2.85 -1.98
N HIS A 21 4.48 3.37 -1.98
CA HIS A 21 4.89 4.53 -1.20
C HIS A 21 4.09 5.78 -1.58
N VAL A 22 4.00 6.09 -2.87
CA VAL A 22 3.23 7.25 -3.35
C VAL A 22 1.75 7.10 -3.01
N MET A 23 1.17 5.90 -3.15
CA MET A 23 -0.25 5.67 -2.93
C MET A 23 -0.64 5.74 -1.44
N ARG A 24 0.21 5.29 -0.53
CA ARG A 24 -0.05 5.45 0.91
C ARG A 24 0.20 6.91 1.37
N CYS A 25 1.15 7.60 0.78
CA CYS A 25 1.30 9.04 0.94
C CYS A 25 0.09 9.82 0.38
N LEU A 26 -0.52 9.38 -0.73
CA LEU A 26 -1.76 9.95 -1.24
C LEU A 26 -2.91 9.83 -0.23
N ALA A 27 -3.02 8.71 0.47
CA ALA A 27 -4.01 8.56 1.54
C ALA A 27 -3.84 9.62 2.66
N LEU A 28 -2.59 9.91 3.05
CA LEU A 28 -2.29 10.99 4.01
C LEU A 28 -2.61 12.36 3.45
N ALA A 29 -2.25 12.64 2.19
CA ALA A 29 -2.55 13.90 1.53
C ALA A 29 -4.06 14.18 1.49
N GLN A 30 -4.85 13.17 1.13
CA GLN A 30 -6.31 13.25 1.13
C GLN A 30 -6.86 13.57 2.52
N ALA A 31 -6.46 12.78 3.54
CA ALA A 31 -6.92 12.98 4.91
C ALA A 31 -6.47 14.35 5.49
N TRP A 32 -5.25 14.80 5.17
CA TRP A 32 -4.75 16.09 5.59
C TRP A 32 -5.56 17.25 4.98
N SER A 33 -5.88 17.14 3.68
CA SER A 33 -6.66 18.16 2.96
C SER A 33 -8.11 18.23 3.43
N GLU A 34 -8.73 17.08 3.77
CA GLU A 34 -10.08 17.02 4.35
C GLU A 34 -10.19 17.79 5.67
N THR A 35 -9.08 17.95 6.38
CA THR A 35 -9.02 18.74 7.61
C THR A 35 -8.58 20.19 7.39
N GLY A 36 -8.58 20.68 6.14
CA GLY A 36 -8.26 22.06 5.77
C GLY A 36 -6.77 22.36 5.67
N GLY A 37 -5.89 21.35 5.63
CA GLY A 37 -4.46 21.50 5.34
C GLY A 37 -4.17 21.54 3.84
N ARG A 38 -2.94 21.89 3.47
CA ARG A 38 -2.40 21.74 2.12
C ARG A 38 -1.37 20.61 2.13
N ALA A 39 -1.30 19.84 1.06
CA ALA A 39 -0.30 18.79 0.89
C ALA A 39 0.41 18.98 -0.45
N ALA A 40 1.72 18.68 -0.48
CA ALA A 40 2.51 18.68 -1.70
C ALA A 40 3.46 17.47 -1.69
N PHE A 41 3.60 16.86 -2.85
CA PHE A 41 4.56 15.76 -3.04
C PHE A 41 5.91 16.31 -3.48
N CYS A 42 6.97 15.62 -3.07
CA CYS A 42 8.33 15.85 -3.45
C CYS A 42 8.92 14.50 -3.87
N ALA A 43 9.35 14.35 -5.11
CA ALA A 43 9.82 13.09 -5.65
C ALA A 43 11.02 13.28 -6.59
N ALA A 44 12.01 12.38 -6.49
CA ALA A 44 13.11 12.29 -7.45
C ALA A 44 12.75 11.35 -8.61
N VAL A 45 11.96 10.30 -8.32
CA VAL A 45 11.46 9.34 -9.31
C VAL A 45 9.95 9.25 -9.19
N LEU A 46 9.24 9.58 -10.27
CA LEU A 46 7.78 9.47 -10.30
C LEU A 46 7.30 9.02 -11.68
N ALA A 47 6.72 7.82 -11.74
CA ALA A 47 6.14 7.29 -12.97
C ALA A 47 4.99 8.20 -13.47
N PRO A 48 4.83 8.37 -14.81
CA PRO A 48 3.79 9.24 -15.37
C PRO A 48 2.36 8.88 -14.94
N SER A 49 2.05 7.61 -14.71
CA SER A 49 0.75 7.18 -14.20
C SER A 49 0.48 7.67 -12.77
N LEU A 50 1.49 7.58 -11.89
CA LEU A 50 1.42 8.09 -10.53
C LEU A 50 1.32 9.62 -10.51
N GLN A 51 2.09 10.30 -11.36
CA GLN A 51 2.02 11.76 -11.48
C GLN A 51 0.62 12.20 -11.91
N ARG A 52 0.06 11.59 -12.95
CA ARG A 52 -1.33 11.87 -13.37
C ARG A 52 -2.32 11.65 -12.22
N ARG A 53 -2.18 10.52 -11.50
CA ARG A 53 -3.04 10.23 -10.36
C ARG A 53 -3.00 11.34 -9.29
N LEU A 54 -1.81 11.85 -8.94
CA LEU A 54 -1.68 12.93 -7.98
C LEU A 54 -2.33 14.23 -8.48
N VAL A 55 -2.13 14.57 -9.76
CA VAL A 55 -2.73 15.76 -10.38
C VAL A 55 -4.25 15.68 -10.42
N ASP A 56 -4.81 14.51 -10.79
CA ASP A 56 -6.26 14.27 -10.83
C ASP A 56 -6.90 14.41 -9.43
N GLU A 57 -6.15 14.14 -8.38
CA GLU A 57 -6.54 14.34 -6.98
C GLU A 57 -6.32 15.79 -6.48
N GLY A 58 -5.75 16.65 -7.32
CA GLY A 58 -5.49 18.06 -6.99
C GLY A 58 -4.19 18.30 -6.22
N PHE A 59 -3.26 17.33 -6.18
CA PHE A 59 -1.99 17.48 -5.49
C PHE A 59 -0.86 17.82 -6.45
N GLY A 60 -0.09 18.88 -6.10
CA GLY A 60 1.15 19.21 -6.78
C GLY A 60 2.28 18.24 -6.45
N CYS A 61 3.10 17.90 -7.44
CA CYS A 61 4.35 17.17 -7.23
C CYS A 61 5.52 18.03 -7.71
N ILE A 62 6.50 18.23 -6.83
CA ILE A 62 7.73 18.97 -7.11
C ILE A 62 8.82 17.92 -7.38
N ALA A 63 9.39 17.97 -8.57
CA ALA A 63 10.51 17.12 -8.93
C ALA A 63 11.79 17.57 -8.21
N VAL A 64 12.52 16.60 -7.69
CA VAL A 64 13.86 16.78 -7.11
C VAL A 64 14.86 16.16 -8.09
N GLU A 65 15.65 16.98 -8.76
CA GLU A 65 16.61 16.54 -9.78
C GLU A 65 17.93 16.10 -9.13
N THR A 66 17.87 15.05 -8.31
CA THR A 66 19.01 14.52 -7.54
C THR A 66 18.92 13.00 -7.43
N ASP A 67 20.01 12.37 -7.01
CA ASP A 67 20.01 10.94 -6.69
C ASP A 67 19.13 10.68 -5.46
N PRO A 68 18.14 9.77 -5.54
CA PRO A 68 17.21 9.49 -4.46
C PRO A 68 17.91 9.09 -3.15
N GLY A 69 17.56 9.74 -2.05
CA GLY A 69 18.11 9.49 -0.72
C GLY A 69 19.51 10.06 -0.47
N GLY A 70 20.13 10.69 -1.47
CA GLY A 70 21.43 11.33 -1.34
C GLY A 70 21.39 12.66 -0.60
N THR A 71 22.58 13.24 -0.37
CA THR A 71 22.75 14.55 0.28
C THR A 71 22.02 15.67 -0.47
N GLY A 72 22.14 15.70 -1.79
CA GLY A 72 21.48 16.70 -2.63
C GLY A 72 19.96 16.59 -2.58
N ASP A 73 19.42 15.37 -2.45
CA ASP A 73 17.99 15.15 -2.28
C ASP A 73 17.47 15.73 -0.94
N ALA A 74 18.19 15.50 0.15
CA ALA A 74 17.82 16.08 1.43
C ALA A 74 17.83 17.62 1.39
N GLU A 75 18.86 18.23 0.78
CA GLU A 75 18.97 19.70 0.63
C GLU A 75 17.84 20.26 -0.25
N ALA A 76 17.55 19.62 -1.38
CA ALA A 76 16.46 20.02 -2.25
C ALA A 76 15.09 19.85 -1.57
N THR A 77 14.90 18.78 -0.80
CA THR A 77 13.68 18.54 -0.02
C THR A 77 13.50 19.63 1.05
N VAL A 78 14.57 20.03 1.75
CA VAL A 78 14.54 21.17 2.68
C VAL A 78 14.17 22.47 1.97
N ALA A 79 14.74 22.74 0.78
CA ALA A 79 14.42 23.92 0.00
C ALA A 79 12.94 23.96 -0.40
N VAL A 80 12.38 22.83 -0.83
CA VAL A 80 10.95 22.69 -1.14
C VAL A 80 10.10 22.99 0.11
N ALA A 81 10.42 22.39 1.24
CA ALA A 81 9.68 22.62 2.50
C ALA A 81 9.69 24.09 2.89
N LYS A 82 10.84 24.75 2.83
CA LYS A 82 10.99 26.19 3.12
C LYS A 82 10.18 27.05 2.16
N SER A 83 10.22 26.78 0.85
CA SER A 83 9.51 27.56 -0.17
C SER A 83 7.98 27.54 0.02
N LEU A 84 7.46 26.43 0.54
CA LEU A 84 6.04 26.23 0.81
C LEU A 84 5.64 26.58 2.26
N GLY A 85 6.58 27.01 3.10
CA GLY A 85 6.35 27.28 4.50
C GLY A 85 5.92 26.04 5.29
N ALA A 86 6.32 24.86 4.84
CA ALA A 86 5.99 23.61 5.50
C ALA A 86 6.92 23.37 6.71
N ARG A 87 6.34 22.87 7.80
CA ARG A 87 7.06 22.53 9.02
C ARG A 87 7.10 21.01 9.25
N VAL A 88 6.16 20.28 8.66
CA VAL A 88 6.03 18.82 8.82
C VAL A 88 6.28 18.15 7.48
N ILE A 89 7.08 17.12 7.51
CA ILE A 89 7.39 16.27 6.36
C ILE A 89 7.18 14.79 6.72
N VAL A 90 6.59 14.05 5.81
CA VAL A 90 6.52 12.59 5.86
C VAL A 90 7.52 12.03 4.85
N VAL A 91 8.37 11.12 5.29
CA VAL A 91 9.36 10.43 4.46
C VAL A 91 8.95 8.97 4.31
N ASP A 92 8.90 8.50 3.08
CA ASP A 92 8.47 7.13 2.75
C ASP A 92 9.29 6.54 1.61
N GLY A 93 10.18 5.61 1.93
CA GLY A 93 11.02 4.90 0.98
C GLY A 93 12.26 4.28 1.63
N TYR A 94 12.69 3.14 1.13
CA TYR A 94 13.83 2.39 1.67
C TYR A 94 15.21 3.01 1.34
N GLN A 95 15.25 3.96 0.41
CA GLN A 95 16.47 4.68 0.04
C GLN A 95 16.87 5.79 1.02
N PHE A 96 15.97 6.20 1.93
CA PHE A 96 16.22 7.29 2.86
C PHE A 96 16.98 6.80 4.10
N ALA A 97 18.32 6.88 4.02
CA ALA A 97 19.20 6.49 5.12
C ALA A 97 19.14 7.48 6.30
N PRO A 98 19.66 7.11 7.50
CA PRO A 98 19.67 7.97 8.69
C PRO A 98 20.22 9.37 8.45
N ALA A 99 21.24 9.52 7.59
CA ALA A 99 21.82 10.82 7.26
C ALA A 99 20.83 11.75 6.51
N PHE A 100 19.89 11.20 5.74
CA PHE A 100 18.84 11.96 5.10
C PHE A 100 17.90 12.56 6.16
N HIS A 101 17.40 11.76 7.08
CA HIS A 101 16.55 12.20 8.19
C HIS A 101 17.25 13.24 9.06
N GLN A 102 18.53 13.01 9.39
CA GLN A 102 19.31 13.96 10.19
C GLN A 102 19.37 15.34 9.54
N ARG A 103 19.59 15.42 8.23
CA ARG A 103 19.63 16.71 7.51
C ARG A 103 18.29 17.45 7.52
N LEU A 104 17.19 16.73 7.38
CA LEU A 104 15.85 17.32 7.49
C LEU A 104 15.60 17.84 8.92
N HIS A 105 15.98 17.07 9.93
CA HIS A 105 15.87 17.44 11.35
C HIS A 105 16.72 18.68 11.66
N ASP A 106 17.97 18.73 11.21
CA ASP A 106 18.90 19.84 11.44
C ASP A 106 18.41 21.13 10.75
N ALA A 107 17.62 21.00 9.68
CA ALA A 107 16.95 22.12 9.04
C ALA A 107 15.72 22.65 9.82
N GLY A 108 15.36 22.04 10.95
CA GLY A 108 14.26 22.41 11.83
C GLY A 108 12.90 21.87 11.40
N LEU A 109 12.85 20.86 10.54
CA LEU A 109 11.62 20.20 10.14
C LEU A 109 11.17 19.18 11.20
N LYS A 110 9.86 19.02 11.33
CA LYS A 110 9.21 17.96 12.08
C LYS A 110 9.05 16.73 11.18
N LEU A 111 9.55 15.59 11.61
CA LEU A 111 9.68 14.40 10.78
C LEU A 111 8.70 13.31 11.17
N ALA A 112 8.06 12.73 10.18
CA ALA A 112 7.37 11.46 10.31
C ALA A 112 7.93 10.47 9.28
N ALA A 113 8.33 9.29 9.72
CA ALA A 113 8.86 8.25 8.85
C ALA A 113 7.87 7.09 8.72
N LEU A 114 7.66 6.60 7.50
CA LEU A 114 7.05 5.29 7.28
C LEU A 114 8.16 4.24 7.23
N ASP A 115 8.04 3.23 8.10
CA ASP A 115 9.01 2.14 8.20
C ASP A 115 8.29 0.81 8.39
N ASP A 116 8.41 -0.07 7.41
CA ASP A 116 7.68 -1.32 7.38
C ASP A 116 8.32 -2.43 8.23
N ASN A 117 9.64 -2.36 8.49
CA ASN A 117 10.40 -3.48 9.03
C ASN A 117 11.24 -3.13 10.29
N GLY A 118 11.25 -1.89 10.75
CA GLY A 118 12.12 -1.44 11.83
C GLY A 118 13.56 -1.17 11.38
N GLU A 119 13.74 -0.79 10.11
CA GLU A 119 15.06 -0.60 9.48
C GLU A 119 15.50 0.87 9.42
N LEU A 120 14.70 1.78 10.00
CA LEU A 120 14.94 3.23 9.93
C LEU A 120 16.32 3.66 10.44
N GLY A 121 16.84 2.99 11.50
CA GLY A 121 18.20 3.16 11.99
C GLY A 121 18.54 4.57 12.53
N THR A 122 17.53 5.41 12.77
CA THR A 122 17.67 6.78 13.30
C THR A 122 16.69 7.02 14.42
N ASP A 123 17.00 8.01 15.27
CA ASP A 123 16.18 8.42 16.41
C ASP A 123 15.67 9.87 16.29
N VAL A 124 15.89 10.53 15.14
CA VAL A 124 15.55 11.95 14.98
C VAL A 124 14.10 12.20 14.58
N ASP A 125 13.37 11.18 14.19
CA ASP A 125 11.97 11.31 13.77
C ASP A 125 11.05 11.57 14.96
N ASP A 126 10.12 12.53 14.81
CA ASP A 126 9.11 12.85 15.82
C ASP A 126 7.98 11.78 15.84
N VAL A 127 7.70 11.18 14.69
CA VAL A 127 6.70 10.11 14.53
C VAL A 127 7.26 9.00 13.65
N VAL A 128 7.09 7.74 14.08
CA VAL A 128 7.33 6.56 13.25
C VAL A 128 6.01 5.85 13.00
N ILE A 129 5.73 5.54 11.75
CA ILE A 129 4.49 4.91 11.30
C ILE A 129 4.83 3.55 10.72
N ASN A 130 4.34 2.48 11.34
CA ASN A 130 4.39 1.14 10.77
C ASN A 130 2.99 0.54 10.79
N GLN A 131 2.36 0.50 9.63
CA GLN A 131 0.99 0.04 9.45
C GLN A 131 0.85 -1.49 9.42
N ASN A 132 1.94 -2.22 9.59
CA ASN A 132 1.94 -3.67 9.42
C ASN A 132 1.50 -4.42 10.68
N ARG A 133 0.96 -5.63 10.48
CA ARG A 133 0.42 -6.49 11.55
C ARG A 133 1.48 -6.95 12.55
N HIS A 134 2.75 -7.05 12.14
CA HIS A 134 3.88 -7.42 12.99
C HIS A 134 4.53 -6.26 13.72
N ALA A 135 4.11 -5.03 13.43
CA ALA A 135 4.69 -3.83 14.04
C ALA A 135 4.59 -3.85 15.57
N SER A 136 5.70 -3.63 16.23
CA SER A 136 5.81 -3.59 17.69
C SER A 136 6.91 -2.62 18.13
N PRO A 137 6.86 -2.09 19.36
CA PRO A 137 7.94 -1.23 19.89
C PRO A 137 9.32 -1.89 19.88
N ALA A 138 9.39 -3.22 19.91
CA ALA A 138 10.65 -3.96 19.87
C ALA A 138 11.44 -3.80 18.56
N LEU A 139 10.77 -3.37 17.48
CA LEU A 139 11.43 -3.04 16.21
C LEU A 139 12.18 -1.70 16.26
N TYR A 140 11.91 -0.88 17.27
CA TYR A 140 12.43 0.49 17.37
C TYR A 140 13.18 0.73 18.70
N PRO A 141 14.22 -0.05 19.02
CA PRO A 141 14.90 0.04 20.31
C PRO A 141 15.68 1.35 20.50
N GLN A 142 15.95 2.07 19.41
CA GLN A 142 16.72 3.31 19.39
C GLN A 142 15.85 4.57 19.36
N HIS A 143 14.51 4.45 19.37
CA HIS A 143 13.64 5.62 19.35
C HIS A 143 13.83 6.45 20.63
N ARG A 144 13.72 7.78 20.47
CA ARG A 144 13.75 8.70 21.63
C ARG A 144 12.44 8.58 22.41
N ASP A 145 12.46 8.90 23.70
CA ASP A 145 11.25 8.93 24.55
C ASP A 145 10.15 9.86 23.99
N LEU A 146 10.54 10.86 23.20
CA LEU A 146 9.62 11.81 22.57
C LEU A 146 9.11 11.36 21.20
N THR A 147 9.67 10.32 20.62
CA THR A 147 9.20 9.78 19.33
C THR A 147 7.87 9.05 19.53
N ARG A 148 6.86 9.46 18.80
CA ARG A 148 5.55 8.79 18.82
C ARG A 148 5.54 7.63 17.86
N LEU A 149 5.33 6.41 18.37
CA LEU A 149 5.19 5.20 17.57
C LEU A 149 3.71 4.95 17.23
N LEU A 150 3.37 4.94 15.95
CA LEU A 150 2.05 4.61 15.41
C LEU A 150 2.14 3.24 14.74
N LEU A 151 1.88 2.17 15.50
CA LEU A 151 2.18 0.79 15.14
C LEU A 151 0.92 -0.05 15.00
N GLY A 152 0.85 -0.82 13.93
CA GLY A 152 -0.23 -1.77 13.69
C GLY A 152 -1.24 -1.33 12.63
N THR A 153 -2.11 -2.26 12.29
CA THR A 153 -3.06 -2.12 11.18
C THR A 153 -4.14 -1.05 11.41
N GLU A 154 -4.31 -0.58 12.62
CA GLU A 154 -5.17 0.57 12.92
C GLU A 154 -4.66 1.88 12.30
N TYR A 155 -3.39 1.93 11.91
CA TYR A 155 -2.75 3.03 11.17
C TYR A 155 -2.61 2.75 9.67
N ALA A 156 -3.29 1.74 9.14
CA ALA A 156 -3.24 1.42 7.71
C ALA A 156 -3.69 2.62 6.86
N LEU A 157 -2.81 3.05 5.96
CA LEU A 157 -3.00 4.24 5.13
C LEU A 157 -3.81 3.88 3.88
N LEU A 158 -5.11 4.02 3.99
CA LEU A 158 -6.04 3.75 2.90
C LEU A 158 -6.58 5.04 2.30
N ARG A 159 -6.58 5.12 0.98
CA ARG A 159 -7.15 6.22 0.22
C ARG A 159 -8.65 6.35 0.51
N ARG A 160 -9.16 7.59 0.40
CA ARG A 160 -10.55 7.92 0.75
C ARG A 160 -11.60 7.08 0.00
N GLU A 161 -11.31 6.65 -1.23
CA GLU A 161 -12.22 5.81 -2.00
C GLU A 161 -12.56 4.48 -1.31
N PHE A 162 -11.64 3.91 -0.51
CA PHE A 162 -11.91 2.68 0.25
C PHE A 162 -12.89 2.89 1.40
N ARG A 163 -12.90 4.08 2.02
CA ARG A 163 -13.81 4.40 3.13
C ARG A 163 -15.27 4.44 2.70
N THR A 164 -15.54 4.90 1.48
CA THR A 164 -16.92 4.99 0.95
C THR A 164 -17.54 3.63 0.65
N TRP A 165 -16.72 2.57 0.53
CA TRP A 165 -17.16 1.21 0.24
C TRP A 165 -17.32 0.32 1.49
N GLN A 166 -17.17 0.86 2.68
CA GLN A 166 -17.44 0.14 3.93
C GLN A 166 -18.94 -0.07 4.08
N GLY A 167 -19.44 -1.16 3.52
CA GLY A 167 -20.85 -1.57 3.59
C GLY A 167 -21.13 -2.56 4.73
N PRO A 168 -22.33 -3.19 4.73
CA PRO A 168 -22.69 -4.26 5.65
C PRO A 168 -21.73 -5.45 5.56
N PRO A 169 -21.77 -6.40 6.50
CA PRO A 169 -21.05 -7.65 6.40
C PRO A 169 -21.29 -8.33 5.06
N ARG A 170 -20.23 -8.85 4.44
CA ARG A 170 -20.33 -9.53 3.15
C ARG A 170 -21.02 -10.89 3.30
N VAL A 171 -21.83 -11.22 2.30
CA VAL A 171 -22.44 -12.54 2.14
C VAL A 171 -21.77 -13.21 0.95
N PHE A 172 -21.22 -14.39 1.15
CA PHE A 172 -20.50 -15.11 0.12
C PHE A 172 -21.37 -16.21 -0.50
N PRO A 173 -21.28 -16.43 -1.83
CA PRO A 173 -21.91 -17.57 -2.49
C PRO A 173 -21.24 -18.88 -2.09
N GLY A 174 -21.89 -20.01 -2.34
CA GLY A 174 -21.30 -21.34 -2.10
C GLY A 174 -19.96 -21.54 -2.77
N ALA A 175 -19.89 -21.25 -4.08
CA ALA A 175 -18.63 -21.13 -4.82
C ALA A 175 -18.37 -19.68 -5.20
N PRO A 176 -17.11 -19.21 -5.25
CA PRO A 176 -16.78 -17.86 -5.72
C PRO A 176 -17.27 -17.64 -7.15
N ARG A 177 -17.91 -16.50 -7.39
CA ARG A 177 -18.29 -16.04 -8.74
C ARG A 177 -17.17 -15.30 -9.41
N GLN A 178 -16.39 -14.56 -8.63
CA GLN A 178 -15.25 -13.78 -9.11
C GLN A 178 -14.06 -13.92 -8.16
N VAL A 179 -12.89 -14.18 -8.74
CA VAL A 179 -11.58 -14.10 -8.08
C VAL A 179 -10.81 -12.95 -8.68
N LEU A 180 -10.35 -12.03 -7.85
CA LEU A 180 -9.51 -10.90 -8.27
C LEU A 180 -8.03 -11.29 -8.09
N VAL A 181 -7.19 -10.83 -9.02
CA VAL A 181 -5.73 -10.97 -8.94
C VAL A 181 -5.11 -9.58 -9.02
N THR A 182 -4.32 -9.21 -8.02
CA THR A 182 -3.65 -7.90 -8.00
C THR A 182 -2.27 -7.98 -7.33
N LEU A 183 -1.21 -8.02 -8.13
CA LEU A 183 0.17 -8.16 -7.66
C LEU A 183 0.96 -6.84 -7.70
N GLY A 184 0.26 -5.72 -7.55
CA GLY A 184 0.87 -4.40 -7.48
C GLY A 184 1.11 -3.75 -8.85
N ALA A 185 1.79 -2.58 -8.82
CA ALA A 185 1.93 -1.74 -10.01
C ALA A 185 2.97 -2.25 -11.00
N ALA A 186 4.01 -2.96 -10.55
CA ALA A 186 5.18 -3.28 -11.37
C ALA A 186 5.31 -4.77 -11.68
N ASP A 187 5.16 -5.68 -10.70
CA ASP A 187 5.37 -7.14 -10.85
C ASP A 187 6.58 -7.49 -11.76
N PRO A 188 7.81 -7.11 -11.40
CA PRO A 188 8.97 -7.20 -12.29
C PRO A 188 9.32 -8.65 -12.66
N HIS A 189 8.92 -9.62 -11.86
CA HIS A 189 9.19 -11.04 -12.05
C HIS A 189 8.04 -11.79 -12.73
N ASN A 190 7.00 -11.09 -13.19
CA ASN A 190 5.82 -11.66 -13.86
C ASN A 190 5.15 -12.80 -13.06
N VAL A 191 5.03 -12.62 -11.76
CA VAL A 191 4.36 -13.58 -10.86
C VAL A 191 2.88 -13.70 -11.23
N THR A 192 2.29 -12.63 -11.78
CA THR A 192 0.91 -12.61 -12.29
C THR A 192 0.64 -13.73 -13.30
N ALA A 193 1.56 -13.98 -14.23
CA ALA A 193 1.38 -15.06 -15.21
C ALA A 193 1.33 -16.45 -14.55
N ALA A 194 2.19 -16.68 -13.54
CA ALA A 194 2.19 -17.94 -12.78
C ALA A 194 0.90 -18.12 -11.96
N VAL A 195 0.38 -17.01 -11.38
CA VAL A 195 -0.91 -17.01 -10.67
C VAL A 195 -2.05 -17.37 -11.61
N ILE A 196 -2.16 -16.71 -12.77
CA ILE A 196 -3.21 -17.01 -13.78
C ILE A 196 -3.17 -18.49 -14.19
N ALA A 197 -1.97 -19.02 -14.49
CA ALA A 197 -1.79 -20.42 -14.88
C ALA A 197 -2.23 -21.39 -13.77
N SER A 198 -2.03 -21.04 -12.50
CA SER A 198 -2.40 -21.85 -11.34
C SER A 198 -3.89 -21.79 -11.02
N LEU A 199 -4.57 -20.66 -11.28
CA LEU A 199 -5.98 -20.47 -10.97
C LEU A 199 -6.91 -21.21 -11.93
N GLY A 200 -6.59 -21.24 -13.23
CA GLY A 200 -7.44 -21.86 -14.24
C GLY A 200 -7.89 -23.29 -13.91
N PRO A 201 -6.96 -24.22 -13.58
CA PRO A 201 -7.32 -25.58 -13.18
C PRO A 201 -7.94 -25.70 -11.78
N ALA A 202 -7.70 -24.72 -10.89
CA ALA A 202 -8.10 -24.78 -9.48
C ALA A 202 -9.52 -24.28 -9.21
N LEU A 203 -10.10 -23.55 -10.16
CA LEU A 203 -11.41 -22.90 -10.03
C LEU A 203 -12.44 -23.54 -10.97
N ALA A 204 -13.72 -23.44 -10.61
CA ALA A 204 -14.78 -23.84 -11.50
C ALA A 204 -14.78 -22.95 -12.77
N ALA A 205 -15.15 -23.53 -13.93
CA ALA A 205 -15.19 -22.81 -15.21
C ALA A 205 -16.15 -21.60 -15.19
N ALA A 206 -17.15 -21.59 -14.31
CA ALA A 206 -18.08 -20.50 -14.10
C ALA A 206 -17.53 -19.37 -13.22
N THR A 207 -16.37 -19.55 -12.58
CA THR A 207 -15.73 -18.50 -11.77
C THR A 207 -14.95 -17.56 -12.68
N GLU A 208 -15.29 -16.28 -12.66
CA GLU A 208 -14.54 -15.26 -13.40
C GLU A 208 -13.22 -14.94 -12.71
N ILE A 209 -12.12 -14.87 -13.46
CA ILE A 209 -10.81 -14.41 -12.99
C ILE A 209 -10.58 -13.01 -13.56
N VAL A 210 -10.51 -12.02 -12.67
CA VAL A 210 -10.24 -10.62 -13.03
C VAL A 210 -8.83 -10.26 -12.61
N VAL A 211 -7.98 -9.93 -13.58
CA VAL A 211 -6.56 -9.64 -13.35
C VAL A 211 -6.31 -8.15 -13.49
N VAL A 212 -5.95 -7.50 -12.40
CA VAL A 212 -5.51 -6.10 -12.43
C VAL A 212 -4.05 -6.06 -12.87
N VAL A 213 -3.78 -5.32 -13.93
CA VAL A 213 -2.43 -5.09 -14.45
C VAL A 213 -2.03 -3.65 -14.13
N GLY A 214 -1.05 -3.48 -13.27
CA GLY A 214 -0.59 -2.15 -12.85
C GLY A 214 0.04 -1.34 -13.98
N GLY A 215 -0.05 -0.02 -13.90
CA GLY A 215 0.37 0.89 -14.96
C GLY A 215 1.89 0.93 -15.23
N SER A 216 2.70 0.31 -14.36
CA SER A 216 4.16 0.19 -14.54
C SER A 216 4.61 -1.25 -14.81
N ASN A 217 3.67 -2.17 -15.08
CA ASN A 217 3.99 -3.58 -15.30
C ASN A 217 4.61 -3.79 -16.69
N PRO A 218 5.88 -4.23 -16.81
CA PRO A 218 6.55 -4.42 -18.09
C PRO A 218 6.01 -5.62 -18.89
N HIS A 219 5.19 -6.48 -18.25
CA HIS A 219 4.64 -7.71 -18.83
C HIS A 219 3.17 -7.58 -19.23
N ALA A 220 2.61 -6.37 -19.27
CA ALA A 220 1.18 -6.13 -19.47
C ALA A 220 0.61 -6.85 -20.70
N ASP A 221 1.27 -6.74 -21.86
CA ASP A 221 0.82 -7.39 -23.10
C ASP A 221 0.88 -8.92 -23.01
N ALA A 222 1.93 -9.45 -22.40
CA ALA A 222 2.08 -10.90 -22.22
C ALA A 222 1.01 -11.46 -21.25
N ILE A 223 0.69 -10.73 -20.19
CA ILE A 223 -0.38 -11.07 -19.25
C ILE A 223 -1.74 -11.04 -19.94
N ALA A 224 -2.04 -10.01 -20.74
CA ALA A 224 -3.28 -9.91 -21.51
C ALA A 224 -3.43 -11.07 -22.50
N ALA A 225 -2.36 -11.39 -23.24
CA ALA A 225 -2.34 -12.53 -24.17
C ALA A 225 -2.50 -13.87 -23.44
N HIS A 226 -1.96 -14.02 -22.21
CA HIS A 226 -2.14 -15.23 -21.41
C HIS A 226 -3.58 -15.35 -20.90
N ALA A 227 -4.15 -14.28 -20.37
CA ALA A 227 -5.54 -14.22 -19.90
C ALA A 227 -6.54 -14.56 -21.01
N ALA A 228 -6.32 -14.03 -22.22
CA ALA A 228 -7.17 -14.28 -23.38
C ALA A 228 -7.26 -15.74 -23.83
N ARG A 229 -6.36 -16.62 -23.38
CA ARG A 229 -6.42 -18.07 -23.63
C ARG A 229 -7.42 -18.81 -22.73
N GLN A 230 -7.91 -18.16 -21.69
CA GLN A 230 -8.88 -18.69 -20.75
C GLN A 230 -10.20 -17.94 -20.90
N SER A 231 -11.27 -18.65 -21.21
CA SER A 231 -12.59 -18.04 -21.49
C SER A 231 -13.22 -17.30 -20.31
N ASN A 232 -12.76 -17.61 -19.08
CA ASN A 232 -13.23 -17.01 -17.83
C ASN A 232 -12.22 -16.04 -17.21
N CYS A 233 -11.19 -15.62 -17.95
CA CYS A 233 -10.16 -14.71 -17.45
C CYS A 233 -10.13 -13.43 -18.29
N ARG A 234 -10.11 -12.28 -17.61
CA ARG A 234 -9.92 -10.97 -18.27
C ARG A 234 -8.96 -10.08 -17.51
N THR A 235 -8.32 -9.17 -18.21
CA THR A 235 -7.46 -8.14 -17.62
C THR A 235 -8.19 -6.82 -17.45
N VAL A 236 -7.80 -6.06 -16.42
CA VAL A 236 -8.21 -4.67 -16.20
C VAL A 236 -6.93 -3.85 -16.04
N PRO A 237 -6.63 -2.95 -16.98
CA PRO A 237 -5.46 -2.09 -16.88
C PRO A 237 -5.72 -1.00 -15.84
N ASP A 238 -4.77 -0.79 -14.95
CA ASP A 238 -4.70 0.24 -13.90
C ASP A 238 -6.06 0.90 -13.53
N PRO A 239 -6.86 0.26 -12.67
CA PRO A 239 -8.24 0.72 -12.41
C PRO A 239 -8.32 2.02 -11.61
N GLY A 240 -7.18 2.52 -11.08
CA GLY A 240 -7.13 3.77 -10.35
C GLY A 240 -8.14 3.85 -9.21
N VAL A 241 -9.10 4.79 -9.30
CA VAL A 241 -10.18 5.00 -8.31
C VAL A 241 -11.24 3.91 -8.28
N ASP A 242 -11.32 3.08 -9.32
CA ASP A 242 -12.29 1.99 -9.43
C ASP A 242 -11.84 0.70 -8.70
N MET A 243 -10.64 0.68 -8.13
CA MET A 243 -10.14 -0.50 -7.41
C MET A 243 -11.10 -1.01 -6.32
N PRO A 244 -11.68 -0.16 -5.46
CA PRO A 244 -12.64 -0.62 -4.46
C PRO A 244 -13.87 -1.32 -5.08
N ARG A 245 -14.32 -0.89 -6.25
CA ARG A 245 -15.45 -1.52 -6.96
C ARG A 245 -15.10 -2.94 -7.42
N LEU A 246 -13.89 -3.15 -7.94
CA LEU A 246 -13.40 -4.49 -8.31
C LEU A 246 -13.30 -5.41 -7.08
N MET A 247 -12.73 -4.90 -5.98
CA MET A 247 -12.65 -5.62 -4.71
C MET A 247 -14.03 -5.94 -4.14
N ALA A 248 -14.98 -5.01 -4.20
CA ALA A 248 -16.35 -5.23 -3.72
C ALA A 248 -17.08 -6.33 -4.50
N ALA A 249 -16.81 -6.46 -5.80
CA ALA A 249 -17.40 -7.50 -6.65
C ALA A 249 -16.77 -8.89 -6.45
N SER A 250 -15.59 -8.98 -5.84
CA SER A 250 -14.81 -10.22 -5.72
C SER A 250 -15.19 -11.01 -4.46
N ASP A 251 -15.23 -12.33 -4.58
CA ASP A 251 -15.50 -13.26 -3.47
C ASP A 251 -14.21 -13.83 -2.84
N LEU A 252 -13.09 -13.69 -3.54
CA LEU A 252 -11.73 -14.10 -3.13
C LEU A 252 -10.71 -13.28 -3.91
N ASP A 253 -9.53 -13.03 -3.34
CA ASP A 253 -8.43 -12.36 -4.01
C ASP A 253 -7.11 -13.14 -3.87
N VAL A 254 -6.22 -12.92 -4.85
CA VAL A 254 -4.81 -13.26 -4.79
C VAL A 254 -4.03 -11.95 -4.96
N CYS A 255 -3.39 -11.48 -3.90
CA CYS A 255 -2.75 -10.16 -3.90
C CYS A 255 -1.26 -10.22 -3.51
N ALA A 256 -0.52 -9.15 -3.82
CA ALA A 256 0.81 -8.97 -3.28
C ALA A 256 0.78 -8.71 -1.76
N GLY A 257 1.83 -9.12 -1.06
CA GLY A 257 2.01 -8.97 0.39
C GLY A 257 2.29 -7.54 0.88
N GLY A 258 1.90 -6.52 0.10
CA GLY A 258 2.06 -5.10 0.41
C GLY A 258 0.78 -4.45 0.96
N SER A 259 0.67 -3.11 0.76
CA SER A 259 -0.48 -2.32 1.24
C SER A 259 -1.85 -2.78 0.71
N THR A 260 -1.89 -3.49 -0.41
CA THR A 260 -3.11 -4.08 -0.97
C THR A 260 -3.78 -5.05 0.01
N MET A 261 -3.01 -5.75 0.87
CA MET A 261 -3.59 -6.58 1.93
C MET A 261 -4.50 -5.78 2.86
N TRP A 262 -4.12 -4.54 3.18
CA TRP A 262 -4.91 -3.67 4.06
C TRP A 262 -6.16 -3.14 3.35
N GLU A 263 -6.07 -2.87 2.06
CA GLU A 263 -7.22 -2.53 1.22
C GLU A 263 -8.25 -3.68 1.21
N MET A 264 -7.78 -4.92 0.94
CA MET A 264 -8.62 -6.13 0.99
C MET A 264 -9.22 -6.39 2.37
N ALA A 265 -8.42 -6.25 3.42
CA ALA A 265 -8.87 -6.43 4.80
C ALA A 265 -9.99 -5.43 5.15
N CYS A 266 -9.81 -4.14 4.83
CA CYS A 266 -10.81 -3.09 5.03
C CYS A 266 -12.11 -3.38 4.28
N MET A 267 -12.00 -3.82 3.02
CA MET A 267 -13.15 -4.19 2.18
C MET A 267 -13.81 -5.51 2.60
N GLY A 268 -13.16 -6.26 3.51
CA GLY A 268 -13.62 -7.57 3.94
C GLY A 268 -13.59 -8.61 2.82
N VAL A 269 -12.65 -8.50 1.89
CA VAL A 269 -12.40 -9.52 0.87
C VAL A 269 -11.43 -10.56 1.45
N PRO A 270 -11.77 -11.86 1.48
CA PRO A 270 -10.80 -12.91 1.79
C PRO A 270 -9.69 -12.92 0.74
N PHE A 271 -8.45 -13.10 1.16
CA PHE A 271 -7.33 -13.06 0.21
C PHE A 271 -6.22 -14.06 0.53
N ILE A 272 -5.43 -14.36 -0.49
CA ILE A 272 -4.19 -15.14 -0.42
C ILE A 272 -3.05 -14.19 -0.77
N PRO A 273 -2.24 -13.76 0.21
CA PRO A 273 -1.11 -12.88 -0.06
C PRO A 273 0.08 -13.66 -0.63
N ILE A 274 0.66 -13.10 -1.70
CA ILE A 274 1.87 -13.61 -2.33
C ILE A 274 3.05 -12.70 -1.96
N VAL A 275 4.13 -13.29 -1.48
CA VAL A 275 5.40 -12.59 -1.24
C VAL A 275 6.10 -12.41 -2.58
N ILE A 276 6.07 -11.22 -3.15
CA ILE A 276 6.75 -10.88 -4.42
C ILE A 276 8.03 -10.06 -4.21
N ALA A 277 8.28 -9.59 -2.98
CA ALA A 277 9.47 -8.86 -2.58
C ALA A 277 9.82 -9.17 -1.11
N ASP A 278 11.11 -9.11 -0.76
CA ASP A 278 11.61 -9.54 0.54
C ASP A 278 11.02 -8.74 1.72
N ASN A 279 10.80 -7.44 1.54
CA ASN A 279 10.18 -6.56 2.53
C ASN A 279 8.73 -6.94 2.89
N GLN A 280 8.09 -7.82 2.13
CA GLN A 280 6.72 -8.29 2.39
C GLN A 280 6.66 -9.51 3.31
N ARG A 281 7.77 -10.25 3.50
CA ARG A 281 7.80 -11.54 4.21
C ARG A 281 7.23 -11.46 5.63
N GLN A 282 7.65 -10.46 6.40
CA GLN A 282 7.22 -10.31 7.79
C GLN A 282 5.71 -9.99 7.86
N ALA A 283 5.24 -9.10 6.99
CA ALA A 283 3.82 -8.73 6.93
C ALA A 283 2.95 -9.93 6.54
N VAL A 284 3.34 -10.70 5.52
CA VAL A 284 2.61 -11.90 5.08
C VAL A 284 2.65 -12.99 6.16
N ALA A 285 3.81 -13.24 6.80
CA ALA A 285 3.92 -14.21 7.88
C ALA A 285 3.03 -13.84 9.08
N ALA A 286 2.92 -12.56 9.42
CA ALA A 286 2.02 -12.11 10.48
C ALA A 286 0.54 -12.35 10.14
N MET A 287 0.14 -12.20 8.87
CA MET A 287 -1.24 -12.47 8.43
C MET A 287 -1.60 -13.96 8.50
N ALA A 288 -0.63 -14.86 8.46
CA ALA A 288 -0.88 -16.29 8.65
C ALA A 288 -1.47 -16.61 10.04
N HIS A 289 -1.09 -15.86 11.09
CA HIS A 289 -1.67 -15.98 12.43
C HIS A 289 -3.17 -15.58 12.48
N ASP A 290 -3.59 -14.75 11.54
CA ASP A 290 -4.99 -14.33 11.39
C ASP A 290 -5.77 -15.23 10.39
N GLY A 291 -5.15 -16.33 9.93
CA GLY A 291 -5.75 -17.38 9.09
C GLY A 291 -5.60 -17.17 7.57
N TYR A 292 -4.89 -16.13 7.14
CA TYR A 292 -4.63 -15.86 5.72
C TYR A 292 -3.44 -16.69 5.21
N PRO A 293 -3.61 -17.53 4.17
CA PRO A 293 -2.56 -18.43 3.71
C PRO A 293 -1.53 -17.70 2.85
N GLY A 294 -0.40 -17.28 3.44
CA GLY A 294 0.69 -16.64 2.70
C GLY A 294 1.47 -17.64 1.83
N ILE A 295 1.84 -17.19 0.62
CA ILE A 295 2.58 -18.01 -0.35
C ILE A 295 3.79 -17.24 -0.89
N GLU A 296 4.94 -17.90 -0.98
CA GLU A 296 6.13 -17.35 -1.65
C GLU A 296 5.93 -17.37 -3.17
N ALA A 297 6.41 -16.35 -3.88
CA ALA A 297 6.30 -16.29 -5.35
C ALA A 297 6.84 -17.55 -6.03
N ALA A 298 7.98 -18.08 -5.56
CA ALA A 298 8.58 -19.30 -6.08
C ALA A 298 7.74 -20.58 -5.85
N ALA A 299 6.78 -20.51 -4.92
CA ALA A 299 5.91 -21.65 -4.57
C ALA A 299 4.50 -21.54 -5.18
N VAL A 300 4.20 -20.48 -5.94
CA VAL A 300 2.86 -20.21 -6.50
C VAL A 300 2.32 -21.44 -7.26
N ALA A 301 3.08 -22.01 -8.18
CA ALA A 301 2.62 -23.13 -8.98
C ALA A 301 2.33 -24.40 -8.15
N ARG A 302 3.01 -24.57 -7.00
CA ARG A 302 2.86 -25.72 -6.11
C ARG A 302 1.71 -25.54 -5.11
N ASP A 303 1.64 -24.36 -4.46
CA ASP A 303 0.83 -24.19 -3.25
C ASP A 303 -0.47 -23.43 -3.51
N LEU A 304 -0.51 -22.52 -4.51
CA LEU A 304 -1.69 -21.71 -4.79
C LEU A 304 -2.92 -22.52 -5.19
N PRO A 305 -2.83 -23.57 -6.03
CA PRO A 305 -4.00 -24.35 -6.43
C PRO A 305 -4.74 -24.94 -5.21
N ALA A 306 -4.01 -25.53 -4.27
CA ALA A 306 -4.60 -26.12 -3.07
C ALA A 306 -5.21 -25.06 -2.15
N ALA A 307 -4.53 -23.93 -1.94
CA ALA A 307 -5.00 -22.84 -1.10
C ALA A 307 -6.30 -22.20 -1.65
N VAL A 308 -6.34 -21.95 -2.96
CA VAL A 308 -7.52 -21.41 -3.64
C VAL A 308 -8.69 -22.38 -3.59
N THR A 309 -8.46 -23.67 -3.91
CA THR A 309 -9.51 -24.70 -3.86
C THR A 309 -10.10 -24.80 -2.46
N ALA A 310 -9.27 -24.80 -1.41
CA ALA A 310 -9.72 -24.87 -0.02
C ALA A 310 -10.59 -23.67 0.36
N LEU A 311 -10.18 -22.44 0.00
CA LEU A 311 -10.96 -21.23 0.29
C LEU A 311 -12.23 -21.14 -0.57
N ALA A 312 -12.18 -21.60 -1.84
CA ALA A 312 -13.33 -21.62 -2.72
C ALA A 312 -14.44 -22.55 -2.21
N ALA A 313 -14.07 -23.68 -1.63
CA ALA A 313 -15.00 -24.68 -1.11
C ALA A 313 -15.60 -24.31 0.26
N ASP A 314 -14.95 -23.45 1.06
CA ASP A 314 -15.33 -23.17 2.45
C ASP A 314 -15.88 -21.75 2.62
N VAL A 315 -17.20 -21.61 2.52
CA VAL A 315 -17.93 -20.34 2.74
C VAL A 315 -17.68 -19.80 4.15
N GLY A 316 -17.73 -20.67 5.16
CA GLY A 316 -17.56 -20.26 6.57
C GLY A 316 -16.17 -19.67 6.81
N ARG A 317 -15.14 -20.23 6.19
CA ARG A 317 -13.78 -19.72 6.26
C ARG A 317 -13.66 -18.36 5.56
N ARG A 318 -14.28 -18.18 4.37
CA ARG A 318 -14.31 -16.87 3.70
C ARG A 318 -15.00 -15.81 4.55
N GLU A 319 -16.13 -16.13 5.18
CA GLU A 319 -16.83 -15.23 6.11
C GLU A 319 -15.98 -14.89 7.34
N ALA A 320 -15.29 -15.88 7.92
CA ALA A 320 -14.41 -15.66 9.06
C ALA A 320 -13.24 -14.73 8.72
N LEU A 321 -12.58 -14.94 7.58
CA LEU A 321 -11.51 -14.06 7.08
C LEU A 321 -12.03 -12.65 6.78
N SER A 322 -13.21 -12.53 6.16
CA SER A 322 -13.84 -11.24 5.90
C SER A 322 -14.09 -10.45 7.19
N ARG A 323 -14.66 -11.09 8.21
CA ARG A 323 -14.87 -10.44 9.52
C ARG A 323 -13.55 -10.06 10.18
N ARG A 324 -12.56 -10.96 10.11
CA ARG A 324 -11.24 -10.72 10.69
C ARG A 324 -10.54 -9.53 10.02
N GLY A 325 -10.54 -9.46 8.69
CA GLY A 325 -9.95 -8.34 7.96
C GLY A 325 -10.53 -6.99 8.39
N ARG A 326 -11.83 -6.87 8.46
CA ARG A 326 -12.52 -5.64 8.91
C ARG A 326 -12.26 -5.28 10.37
N GLN A 327 -11.95 -6.26 11.23
CA GLN A 327 -11.51 -6.00 12.60
C GLN A 327 -10.08 -5.47 12.66
N LEU A 328 -9.22 -5.93 11.75
CA LEU A 328 -7.83 -5.49 11.65
C LEU A 328 -7.70 -4.08 11.07
N VAL A 329 -8.52 -3.76 10.06
CA VAL A 329 -8.41 -2.51 9.30
C VAL A 329 -9.78 -1.85 9.18
N ASP A 330 -9.99 -0.80 9.94
CA ASP A 330 -11.26 -0.05 9.97
C ASP A 330 -11.32 1.12 8.96
N GLY A 331 -10.27 1.31 8.15
CA GLY A 331 -10.20 2.36 7.13
C GLY A 331 -9.89 3.77 7.65
N ARG A 332 -9.68 3.95 8.95
CA ARG A 332 -9.46 5.26 9.58
C ARG A 332 -7.99 5.55 9.92
N GLY A 333 -7.07 4.73 9.45
CA GLY A 333 -5.64 4.87 9.78
C GLY A 333 -5.06 6.20 9.33
N ALA A 334 -5.37 6.67 8.11
CA ALA A 334 -4.90 7.96 7.61
C ALA A 334 -5.39 9.13 8.47
N GLU A 335 -6.63 9.08 8.98
CA GLU A 335 -7.17 10.10 9.90
C GLU A 335 -6.39 10.13 11.22
N ARG A 336 -6.08 8.95 11.80
CA ARG A 336 -5.31 8.83 13.06
C ARG A 336 -3.89 9.36 12.89
N VAL A 337 -3.23 9.00 11.79
CA VAL A 337 -1.89 9.52 11.47
C VAL A 337 -1.94 11.04 11.28
N CYS A 338 -2.89 11.57 10.49
CA CYS A 338 -3.04 13.01 10.31
C CYS A 338 -3.29 13.76 11.63
N ALA A 339 -4.04 13.18 12.56
CA ALA A 339 -4.24 13.79 13.88
C ALA A 339 -2.91 13.94 14.63
N ALA A 340 -2.05 12.91 14.61
CA ALA A 340 -0.71 12.98 15.21
C ALA A 340 0.20 14.01 14.52
N LEU A 341 0.20 14.05 13.18
CA LEU A 341 0.99 15.03 12.42
C LEU A 341 0.55 16.48 12.66
N ARG A 342 -0.74 16.71 12.89
CA ARG A 342 -1.25 18.05 13.23
C ARG A 342 -0.78 18.56 14.58
N GLU A 343 -0.54 17.68 15.53
CA GLU A 343 0.05 18.04 16.82
C GLU A 343 1.49 18.55 16.63
N LEU A 344 2.25 17.97 15.69
CA LEU A 344 3.60 18.43 15.34
C LEU A 344 3.60 19.79 14.61
N ALA A 345 2.52 20.10 13.88
CA ALA A 345 2.42 21.34 13.10
C ALA A 345 2.08 22.58 13.94
N ARG A 346 1.71 22.40 15.21
CA ARG A 346 1.40 23.49 16.17
C ARG A 346 2.66 24.09 16.75
#